data_165219c3cb04558e1a4da513f9acc2e8
#
_entry.id   165219c3cb04558e1a4da513f9acc2e8
#
_cell.length_a   1.000
_cell.length_b   1.000
_cell.length_c   1.000
_cell.angle_alpha   90.00
_cell.angle_beta   90.00
_cell.angle_gamma   90.00
#
_symmetry.space_group_name_H-M   'P 1'
#
loop_
_entity.id
_entity.type
_entity.pdbx_description
1 polymer ?
#
loop_
_entity_poly.entity_id
_entity_poly.type
_entity_poly.pdbx_seq_one_letter_code
_entity_poly.pdbx_strand_id
1 'polypeptide(L)'
;MHKEIGGYLELERFTGPMLHEKALALCSGRACLSYLIEQRGIRKIALPDFNCDVVEAVCRAHGLEIRFYPVGADLRPRALQTEEDEWFYLVNFYGQLTADELQNITARVPELIVDNAQAYFDLPMKGVDTLYTCRKFLGVPDGGFVYTDAPARELPADESRERMSFVLGRFERPAGEYFAAAARNNDELSMEPKRMSALTENLLHAVDYERVKRIRTENFRRLHEGLGGQNLLNLRLTEGAYAYPLMLPEGQKIRKKLIEQKIFVPMLWPNVPGQQPAESEACRLARQILPLPCDQRYGAEEMDFIIRAVRDCLNP
;
A
#
# COMPACT_ATOMS: atom_id res chain seq x y z
N MET A 1 34.26 1.51 21.23
CA MET A 1 34.23 2.97 21.02
C MET A 1 33.49 3.60 22.17
N HIS A 2 33.97 4.69 22.73
CA HIS A 2 33.25 5.44 23.75
C HIS A 2 32.07 6.16 23.08
N LYS A 3 30.91 6.16 23.75
CA LYS A 3 29.74 6.93 23.32
C LYS A 3 30.07 8.42 23.44
N GLU A 4 29.68 9.21 22.42
CA GLU A 4 29.75 10.67 22.49
C GLU A 4 28.85 11.18 23.64
N ILE A 5 29.31 12.17 24.37
CA ILE A 5 28.60 12.77 25.51
C ILE A 5 28.53 14.29 25.28
N GLY A 6 27.33 14.85 25.26
CA GLY A 6 27.09 16.30 24.99
C GLY A 6 26.95 16.63 23.52
N GLY A 7 27.01 17.92 23.19
CA GLY A 7 26.77 18.45 21.85
C GLY A 7 25.37 19.06 21.73
N TYR A 8 24.87 19.20 20.48
CA TYR A 8 23.52 19.68 20.22
C TYR A 8 22.48 18.54 20.37
N LEU A 9 21.23 18.91 20.60
CA LEU A 9 20.14 17.95 20.74
C LEU A 9 19.78 17.31 19.39
N GLU A 10 19.56 16.00 19.39
CA GLU A 10 18.99 15.24 18.28
C GLU A 10 17.45 15.28 18.32
N LEU A 11 16.79 14.67 17.33
CA LEU A 11 15.34 14.44 17.38
C LEU A 11 14.99 13.60 18.62
N GLU A 12 13.90 13.98 19.30
CA GLU A 12 13.41 13.25 20.47
C GLU A 12 13.17 11.76 20.15
N ARG A 13 13.41 10.91 21.16
CA ARG A 13 13.13 9.47 21.10
C ARG A 13 11.74 9.21 21.62
N PHE A 14 10.89 8.74 20.72
CA PHE A 14 9.53 8.36 21.04
C PHE A 14 9.47 6.90 21.54
N THR A 15 8.55 6.61 22.46
CA THR A 15 8.41 5.31 23.13
C THR A 15 6.97 4.79 23.13
N GLY A 16 6.09 5.37 22.31
CA GLY A 16 4.72 4.87 22.13
C GLY A 16 4.70 3.49 21.49
N PRO A 17 3.57 2.78 21.54
CA PRO A 17 3.42 1.48 20.90
C PRO A 17 3.44 1.61 19.37
N MET A 18 4.11 0.69 18.69
CA MET A 18 4.09 0.59 17.24
C MET A 18 3.11 -0.51 16.80
N LEU A 19 2.30 -0.25 15.77
CA LEU A 19 1.23 -1.17 15.36
C LEU A 19 1.76 -2.57 15.00
N HIS A 20 2.88 -2.65 14.28
CA HIS A 20 3.48 -3.90 13.82
C HIS A 20 4.79 -4.24 14.56
N GLU A 21 4.87 -3.96 15.86
CA GLU A 21 6.06 -4.14 16.68
C GLU A 21 6.60 -5.58 16.67
N LYS A 22 5.74 -6.58 16.45
CA LYS A 22 6.12 -8.01 16.39
C LYS A 22 6.62 -8.47 15.03
N ALA A 23 6.51 -7.64 14.02
CA ALA A 23 6.96 -7.95 12.68
C ALA A 23 8.45 -7.64 12.49
N LEU A 24 9.07 -8.27 11.50
CA LEU A 24 10.37 -7.85 11.03
C LEU A 24 10.22 -6.52 10.27
N ALA A 25 10.83 -5.45 10.80
CA ALA A 25 10.79 -4.13 10.19
C ALA A 25 11.89 -3.97 9.15
N LEU A 26 11.50 -3.74 7.90
CA LEU A 26 12.37 -3.57 6.73
C LEU A 26 12.19 -2.19 6.08
N CYS A 27 13.12 -1.78 5.23
CA CYS A 27 13.14 -0.44 4.65
C CYS A 27 12.02 -0.18 3.60
N SER A 28 11.40 -1.21 3.03
CA SER A 28 10.35 -1.02 2.03
C SER A 28 9.51 -2.29 1.82
N GLY A 29 8.34 -2.16 1.16
CA GLY A 29 7.59 -3.32 0.70
C GLY A 29 8.34 -4.17 -0.34
N ARG A 30 9.22 -3.54 -1.15
CA ARG A 30 10.14 -4.23 -2.08
C ARG A 30 11.10 -5.13 -1.32
N ALA A 31 11.75 -4.59 -0.30
CA ALA A 31 12.65 -5.32 0.59
C ALA A 31 11.92 -6.44 1.35
N CYS A 32 10.65 -6.23 1.73
CA CYS A 32 9.81 -7.26 2.34
C CYS A 32 9.59 -8.44 1.39
N LEU A 33 9.22 -8.17 0.15
CA LEU A 33 9.03 -9.22 -0.86
C LEU A 33 10.35 -9.95 -1.17
N SER A 34 11.45 -9.21 -1.40
CA SER A 34 12.77 -9.79 -1.61
C SER A 34 13.19 -10.70 -0.46
N TYR A 35 12.96 -10.27 0.78
CA TYR A 35 13.25 -11.06 1.97
C TYR A 35 12.49 -12.40 1.96
N LEU A 36 11.19 -12.37 1.68
CA LEU A 36 10.39 -13.59 1.61
C LEU A 36 10.86 -14.52 0.47
N ILE A 37 11.13 -13.96 -0.72
CA ILE A 37 11.66 -14.73 -1.86
C ILE A 37 12.95 -15.49 -1.47
N GLU A 38 13.88 -14.79 -0.82
CA GLU A 38 15.17 -15.35 -0.41
C GLU A 38 15.01 -16.38 0.70
N GLN A 39 14.21 -16.08 1.73
CA GLN A 39 14.05 -16.97 2.89
C GLN A 39 13.26 -18.23 2.58
N ARG A 40 12.29 -18.16 1.68
CA ARG A 40 11.48 -19.31 1.23
C ARG A 40 12.09 -20.03 0.04
N GLY A 41 13.14 -19.46 -0.59
CA GLY A 41 13.74 -20.04 -1.79
C GLY A 41 12.80 -20.08 -2.98
N ILE A 42 11.92 -19.06 -3.12
CA ILE A 42 10.89 -19.01 -4.15
C ILE A 42 11.53 -18.98 -5.54
N ARG A 43 11.01 -19.79 -6.45
CA ARG A 43 11.45 -19.88 -7.84
C ARG A 43 10.33 -19.57 -8.82
N LYS A 44 9.10 -19.90 -8.46
CA LYS A 44 7.90 -19.65 -9.27
C LYS A 44 6.90 -18.85 -8.46
N ILE A 45 6.22 -17.91 -9.09
CA ILE A 45 5.23 -17.06 -8.41
C ILE A 45 4.08 -16.69 -9.34
N ALA A 46 2.86 -16.83 -8.86
CA ALA A 46 1.66 -16.28 -9.50
C ALA A 46 1.38 -14.87 -8.98
N LEU A 47 1.36 -13.89 -9.88
CA LEU A 47 1.04 -12.49 -9.59
C LEU A 47 -0.32 -12.11 -10.17
N PRO A 48 -1.07 -11.16 -9.57
CA PRO A 48 -2.25 -10.64 -10.20
C PRO A 48 -1.91 -9.80 -11.46
N ASP A 49 -2.74 -9.86 -12.48
CA ASP A 49 -2.61 -9.06 -13.70
C ASP A 49 -2.92 -7.57 -13.46
N PHE A 50 -3.64 -7.27 -12.40
CA PHE A 50 -3.89 -5.94 -11.86
C PHE A 50 -2.94 -5.66 -10.69
N ASN A 51 -1.72 -5.21 -10.98
CA ASN A 51 -0.67 -5.04 -9.97
C ASN A 51 0.30 -3.90 -10.27
N CYS A 52 1.04 -3.50 -9.24
CA CYS A 52 2.14 -2.55 -9.35
C CYS A 52 3.33 -3.20 -10.07
N ASP A 53 3.91 -2.50 -11.04
CA ASP A 53 5.13 -2.90 -11.76
C ASP A 53 6.32 -3.22 -10.86
N VAL A 54 6.38 -2.56 -9.70
CA VAL A 54 7.43 -2.78 -8.70
C VAL A 54 7.45 -4.22 -8.17
N VAL A 55 6.29 -4.86 -7.99
CA VAL A 55 6.21 -6.27 -7.53
C VAL A 55 6.82 -7.20 -8.57
N GLU A 56 6.43 -7.02 -9.84
CA GLU A 56 7.01 -7.76 -10.95
C GLU A 56 8.52 -7.51 -11.07
N ALA A 57 8.98 -6.27 -10.94
CA ALA A 57 10.38 -5.91 -11.00
C ALA A 57 11.22 -6.62 -9.92
N VAL A 58 10.72 -6.71 -8.69
CA VAL A 58 11.37 -7.49 -7.62
C VAL A 58 11.47 -8.96 -7.99
N CYS A 59 10.38 -9.58 -8.45
CA CYS A 59 10.38 -11.00 -8.83
C CYS A 59 11.35 -11.28 -9.99
N ARG A 60 11.39 -10.41 -11.00
CA ARG A 60 12.35 -10.52 -12.13
C ARG A 60 13.79 -10.34 -11.68
N ALA A 61 14.08 -9.42 -10.77
CA ALA A 61 15.42 -9.20 -10.23
C ALA A 61 15.96 -10.46 -9.49
N HIS A 62 15.07 -11.24 -8.90
CA HIS A 62 15.40 -12.53 -8.28
C HIS A 62 15.35 -13.72 -9.26
N GLY A 63 15.07 -13.50 -10.55
CA GLY A 63 15.03 -14.54 -11.58
C GLY A 63 13.87 -15.52 -11.45
N LEU A 64 12.73 -15.09 -10.87
CA LEU A 64 11.56 -15.93 -10.70
C LEU A 64 10.85 -16.20 -12.04
N GLU A 65 10.31 -17.40 -12.19
CA GLU A 65 9.28 -17.68 -13.18
C GLU A 65 7.97 -17.06 -12.73
N ILE A 66 7.39 -16.18 -13.56
CA ILE A 66 6.20 -15.40 -13.22
C ILE A 66 5.04 -15.84 -14.11
N ARG A 67 3.95 -16.23 -13.48
CA ARG A 67 2.65 -16.45 -14.12
C ARG A 67 1.67 -15.37 -13.64
N PHE A 68 0.82 -14.88 -14.52
CA PHE A 68 -0.22 -13.91 -14.14
C PHE A 68 -1.57 -14.59 -14.01
N TYR A 69 -2.32 -14.21 -12.97
CA TYR A 69 -3.71 -14.63 -12.79
C TYR A 69 -4.65 -13.42 -12.89
N PRO A 70 -5.88 -13.58 -13.45
CA PRO A 70 -6.81 -12.48 -13.62
C PRO A 70 -7.47 -12.09 -12.30
N VAL A 71 -7.63 -10.77 -12.10
CA VAL A 71 -8.40 -10.15 -11.01
C VAL A 71 -9.78 -9.75 -11.52
N GLY A 72 -10.81 -10.07 -10.77
CA GLY A 72 -12.17 -9.73 -11.12
C GLY A 72 -12.63 -8.34 -10.67
N ALA A 73 -13.82 -7.94 -11.15
CA ALA A 73 -14.46 -6.68 -10.76
C ALA A 73 -14.70 -6.55 -9.24
N ASP A 74 -14.76 -7.66 -8.53
CA ASP A 74 -14.88 -7.73 -7.07
C ASP A 74 -13.52 -7.60 -6.36
N LEU A 75 -12.44 -7.34 -7.10
CA LEU A 75 -11.07 -7.27 -6.60
C LEU A 75 -10.56 -8.62 -6.01
N ARG A 76 -11.08 -9.74 -6.53
CA ARG A 76 -10.71 -11.10 -6.10
C ARG A 76 -10.01 -11.85 -7.23
N PRO A 77 -9.11 -12.79 -6.90
CA PRO A 77 -8.57 -13.72 -7.89
C PRO A 77 -9.68 -14.52 -8.57
N ARG A 78 -9.67 -14.61 -9.89
CA ARG A 78 -10.60 -15.46 -10.65
C ARG A 78 -10.22 -16.94 -10.61
N ALA A 79 -8.96 -17.24 -10.35
CA ALA A 79 -8.45 -18.59 -10.21
C ALA A 79 -7.52 -18.67 -8.99
N LEU A 80 -7.70 -19.70 -8.18
CA LEU A 80 -6.86 -20.03 -7.02
C LEU A 80 -6.13 -21.36 -7.28
N GLN A 81 -5.72 -21.59 -8.53
CA GLN A 81 -4.94 -22.76 -8.92
C GLN A 81 -3.47 -22.34 -8.95
N THR A 82 -2.63 -23.14 -8.31
CA THR A 82 -1.17 -23.04 -8.35
C THR A 82 -0.60 -24.26 -9.04
N GLU A 83 0.55 -24.09 -9.70
CA GLU A 83 1.38 -25.16 -10.19
C GLU A 83 2.21 -25.76 -9.03
N GLU A 84 2.90 -26.85 -9.29
CA GLU A 84 3.81 -27.45 -8.32
C GLU A 84 4.94 -26.45 -7.97
N ASP A 85 5.23 -26.26 -6.68
CA ASP A 85 6.23 -25.34 -6.13
C ASP A 85 5.98 -23.85 -6.50
N GLU A 86 4.76 -23.47 -6.91
CA GLU A 86 4.40 -22.10 -7.23
C GLU A 86 3.82 -21.41 -6.01
N TRP A 87 4.42 -20.26 -5.65
CA TRP A 87 3.89 -19.36 -4.63
C TRP A 87 2.81 -18.45 -5.22
N PHE A 88 1.79 -18.16 -4.44
CA PHE A 88 0.70 -17.27 -4.82
C PHE A 88 0.84 -15.92 -4.09
N TYR A 89 0.93 -14.84 -4.84
CA TYR A 89 1.00 -13.48 -4.30
C TYR A 89 -0.39 -12.85 -4.32
N LEU A 90 -1.03 -12.77 -3.16
CA LEU A 90 -2.39 -12.26 -2.98
C LEU A 90 -2.35 -10.81 -2.52
N VAL A 91 -2.88 -9.90 -3.33
CA VAL A 91 -3.00 -8.49 -2.94
C VAL A 91 -4.36 -8.23 -2.28
N ASN A 92 -4.34 -7.69 -1.07
CA ASN A 92 -5.54 -7.20 -0.39
C ASN A 92 -5.87 -5.79 -0.88
N PHE A 93 -6.49 -5.71 -2.06
CA PHE A 93 -6.83 -4.46 -2.71
C PHE A 93 -7.75 -3.62 -1.82
N TYR A 94 -7.28 -2.41 -1.46
CA TYR A 94 -8.01 -1.45 -0.61
C TYR A 94 -8.49 -2.01 0.73
N GLY A 95 -7.88 -3.08 1.21
CA GLY A 95 -8.32 -3.76 2.42
C GLY A 95 -9.69 -4.43 2.29
N GLN A 96 -10.08 -4.88 1.10
CA GLN A 96 -11.42 -5.43 0.86
C GLN A 96 -11.54 -6.93 1.14
N LEU A 97 -10.43 -7.66 1.34
CA LEU A 97 -10.48 -9.07 1.76
C LEU A 97 -11.03 -9.19 3.19
N THR A 98 -11.93 -10.13 3.41
CA THR A 98 -12.39 -10.49 4.75
C THR A 98 -11.50 -11.58 5.34
N ALA A 99 -11.56 -11.75 6.67
CA ALA A 99 -10.83 -12.83 7.34
C ALA A 99 -11.29 -14.22 6.86
N ASP A 100 -12.60 -14.40 6.64
CA ASP A 100 -13.17 -15.66 6.14
C ASP A 100 -12.71 -15.98 4.70
N GLU A 101 -12.67 -14.96 3.82
CA GLU A 101 -12.14 -15.12 2.47
C GLU A 101 -10.66 -15.51 2.51
N LEU A 102 -9.87 -14.84 3.34
CA LEU A 102 -8.45 -15.14 3.50
C LEU A 102 -8.25 -16.57 4.02
N GLN A 103 -9.05 -16.99 5.01
CA GLN A 103 -9.02 -18.37 5.53
C GLN A 103 -9.35 -19.40 4.45
N ASN A 104 -10.36 -19.14 3.62
CA ASN A 104 -10.75 -20.00 2.51
C ASN A 104 -9.65 -20.08 1.42
N ILE A 105 -8.97 -18.96 1.14
CA ILE A 105 -7.86 -18.94 0.19
C ILE A 105 -6.68 -19.74 0.75
N THR A 106 -6.29 -19.51 1.99
CA THR A 106 -5.17 -20.22 2.66
C THR A 106 -5.39 -21.74 2.71
N ALA A 107 -6.63 -22.19 2.89
CA ALA A 107 -6.95 -23.62 2.87
C ALA A 107 -6.74 -24.28 1.49
N ARG A 108 -6.75 -23.49 0.41
CA ARG A 108 -6.60 -23.96 -0.98
C ARG A 108 -5.23 -23.72 -1.57
N VAL A 109 -4.52 -22.72 -1.04
CA VAL A 109 -3.22 -22.25 -1.52
C VAL A 109 -2.25 -22.22 -0.33
N PRO A 110 -1.49 -23.29 -0.08
CA PRO A 110 -0.59 -23.37 1.07
C PRO A 110 0.62 -22.43 0.93
N GLU A 111 1.15 -22.25 -0.27
CA GLU A 111 2.31 -21.40 -0.57
C GLU A 111 1.81 -19.98 -0.89
N LEU A 112 1.51 -19.18 0.15
CA LEU A 112 0.82 -17.89 0.04
C LEU A 112 1.62 -16.76 0.65
N ILE A 113 1.77 -15.67 -0.11
CA ILE A 113 2.18 -14.34 0.38
C ILE A 113 0.97 -13.41 0.31
N VAL A 114 0.61 -12.76 1.42
CA VAL A 114 -0.42 -11.72 1.46
C VAL A 114 0.23 -10.35 1.44
N ASP A 115 -0.12 -9.55 0.44
CA ASP A 115 0.27 -8.14 0.36
C ASP A 115 -0.80 -7.24 0.97
N ASN A 116 -0.56 -6.79 2.19
CA ASN A 116 -1.37 -5.82 2.92
C ASN A 116 -0.83 -4.37 2.78
N ALA A 117 -0.10 -4.05 1.70
CA ALA A 117 0.37 -2.68 1.45
C ALA A 117 -0.77 -1.65 1.32
N GLN A 118 -2.00 -2.10 1.09
CA GLN A 118 -3.21 -1.26 1.08
C GLN A 118 -4.15 -1.55 2.26
N ALA A 119 -3.72 -2.35 3.23
CA ALA A 119 -4.51 -2.79 4.38
C ALA A 119 -3.67 -2.80 5.67
N TYR A 120 -3.03 -1.66 5.96
CA TYR A 120 -2.04 -1.52 7.04
C TYR A 120 -2.62 -1.84 8.44
N PHE A 121 -3.92 -1.63 8.65
CA PHE A 121 -4.60 -1.88 9.92
C PHE A 121 -5.22 -3.28 10.02
N ASP A 122 -5.19 -4.08 8.97
CA ASP A 122 -5.62 -5.47 9.03
C ASP A 122 -4.56 -6.32 9.73
N LEU A 123 -5.00 -7.27 10.56
CA LEU A 123 -4.08 -8.16 11.26
C LEU A 123 -3.61 -9.30 10.35
N PRO A 124 -2.35 -9.76 10.49
CA PRO A 124 -1.86 -10.91 9.74
C PRO A 124 -2.55 -12.19 10.20
N MET A 125 -2.78 -13.11 9.27
CA MET A 125 -3.18 -14.46 9.62
C MET A 125 -1.98 -15.27 10.12
N LYS A 126 -2.14 -15.97 11.24
CA LYS A 126 -1.05 -16.79 11.81
C LYS A 126 -0.60 -17.87 10.84
N GLY A 127 0.70 -17.97 10.63
CA GLY A 127 1.32 -18.96 9.74
C GLY A 127 1.26 -18.61 8.25
N VAL A 128 0.82 -17.39 7.90
CA VAL A 128 0.78 -16.90 6.52
C VAL A 128 1.78 -15.75 6.37
N ASP A 129 2.67 -15.87 5.39
CA ASP A 129 3.62 -14.82 5.07
C ASP A 129 2.87 -13.56 4.63
N THR A 130 3.01 -12.47 5.40
CA THR A 130 2.26 -11.25 5.17
C THR A 130 3.19 -10.05 5.17
N LEU A 131 3.10 -9.19 4.16
CA LEU A 131 3.86 -7.94 4.09
C LEU A 131 2.97 -6.70 4.17
N TYR A 132 3.55 -5.62 4.69
CA TYR A 132 2.92 -4.31 4.84
C TYR A 132 3.87 -3.20 4.43
N THR A 133 3.34 -2.01 4.16
CA THR A 133 4.11 -0.77 4.08
C THR A 133 3.45 0.35 4.85
N CYS A 134 4.20 1.04 5.70
CA CYS A 134 3.69 2.20 6.45
C CYS A 134 3.63 3.47 5.59
N ARG A 135 4.42 3.58 4.52
CA ARG A 135 4.57 4.77 3.67
C ARG A 135 3.30 5.21 2.95
N LYS A 136 2.35 4.30 2.73
CA LYS A 136 1.04 4.63 2.15
C LYS A 136 0.06 5.22 3.16
N PHE A 137 0.38 5.14 4.43
CA PHE A 137 -0.50 5.54 5.54
C PHE A 137 0.08 6.66 6.39
N LEU A 138 1.41 6.73 6.51
CA LEU A 138 2.14 7.60 7.40
C LEU A 138 3.21 8.39 6.64
N GLY A 139 3.52 9.58 7.14
CA GLY A 139 4.53 10.47 6.54
C GLY A 139 5.95 10.07 6.96
N VAL A 140 6.47 9.00 6.37
CA VAL A 140 7.83 8.49 6.61
C VAL A 140 8.53 8.16 5.29
N PRO A 141 9.86 8.23 5.24
CA PRO A 141 10.61 8.06 3.99
C PRO A 141 10.79 6.60 3.57
N ASP A 142 10.84 5.67 4.51
CA ASP A 142 11.00 4.23 4.31
C ASP A 142 10.01 3.45 5.18
N GLY A 143 10.08 2.13 5.15
CA GLY A 143 9.35 1.27 6.07
C GLY A 143 8.37 0.29 5.43
N GLY A 144 8.58 -0.95 5.78
CA GLY A 144 7.73 -2.10 5.52
C GLY A 144 7.84 -3.10 6.67
N PHE A 145 6.94 -4.04 6.74
CA PHE A 145 6.89 -5.06 7.80
C PHE A 145 6.60 -6.42 7.19
N VAL A 146 7.23 -7.45 7.75
CA VAL A 146 6.99 -8.85 7.37
C VAL A 146 6.62 -9.66 8.59
N TYR A 147 5.49 -10.34 8.52
CA TYR A 147 5.17 -11.45 9.39
C TYR A 147 5.50 -12.74 8.66
N THR A 148 6.38 -13.54 9.23
CA THR A 148 6.82 -14.83 8.68
C THR A 148 7.35 -15.70 9.82
N ASP A 149 7.27 -17.00 9.66
CA ASP A 149 7.94 -17.98 10.52
C ASP A 149 9.29 -18.47 9.95
N ALA A 150 9.71 -17.90 8.79
CA ALA A 150 11.01 -18.17 8.23
C ALA A 150 12.12 -17.70 9.19
N PRO A 151 13.28 -18.39 9.25
CA PRO A 151 14.37 -18.02 10.15
C PRO A 151 14.83 -16.59 9.94
N ALA A 152 14.99 -15.85 11.02
CA ALA A 152 15.56 -14.50 10.95
C ALA A 152 17.04 -14.55 10.58
N ARG A 153 17.50 -13.54 9.83
CA ARG A 153 18.92 -13.33 9.53
C ARG A 153 19.34 -11.90 9.88
N GLU A 154 20.63 -11.69 10.11
CA GLU A 154 21.16 -10.34 10.22
C GLU A 154 21.05 -9.57 8.90
N LEU A 155 20.64 -8.32 8.99
CA LEU A 155 20.49 -7.43 7.86
C LEU A 155 21.13 -6.07 8.18
N PRO A 156 21.76 -5.41 7.20
CA PRO A 156 22.23 -4.04 7.36
C PRO A 156 21.04 -3.11 7.61
N ALA A 157 21.25 -2.05 8.37
CA ALA A 157 20.24 -1.02 8.56
C ALA A 157 20.23 -0.05 7.36
N ASP A 158 19.05 0.45 7.00
CA ASP A 158 18.91 1.56 6.06
C ASP A 158 19.15 2.91 6.78
N GLU A 159 19.49 3.93 6.02
CA GLU A 159 19.59 5.31 6.48
C GLU A 159 18.68 6.20 5.64
N SER A 160 17.88 7.03 6.29
CA SER A 160 16.85 7.82 5.59
C SER A 160 16.92 9.33 5.83
N ARG A 161 17.91 9.83 6.58
CA ARG A 161 18.00 11.26 6.93
C ARG A 161 17.99 12.17 5.69
N GLU A 162 18.70 11.82 4.63
CA GLU A 162 18.79 12.62 3.39
C GLU A 162 17.48 12.55 2.56
N ARG A 163 16.59 11.60 2.88
CA ARG A 163 15.33 11.38 2.18
C ARG A 163 14.11 11.99 2.89
N MET A 164 14.32 12.78 3.96
CA MET A 164 13.24 13.40 4.75
C MET A 164 12.66 14.68 4.14
N SER A 165 13.33 15.29 3.17
CA SER A 165 12.97 16.62 2.67
C SER A 165 11.52 16.75 2.20
N PHE A 166 10.97 15.74 1.53
CA PHE A 166 9.59 15.78 1.04
C PHE A 166 8.56 15.63 2.18
N VAL A 167 8.89 14.88 3.24
CA VAL A 167 8.01 14.71 4.41
C VAL A 167 7.93 16.03 5.17
N LEU A 168 9.08 16.60 5.52
CA LEU A 168 9.16 17.89 6.25
C LEU A 168 8.61 19.04 5.40
N GLY A 169 9.01 19.09 4.12
CA GLY A 169 8.53 20.14 3.22
C GLY A 169 7.02 20.07 3.00
N ARG A 170 6.43 18.89 2.87
CA ARG A 170 4.97 18.74 2.73
C ARG A 170 4.20 19.17 3.97
N PHE A 171 4.81 19.13 5.13
CA PHE A 171 4.22 19.63 6.37
C PHE A 171 4.09 21.15 6.39
N GLU A 172 5.07 21.87 5.82
CA GLU A 172 5.13 23.33 5.85
C GLU A 172 4.68 24.02 4.54
N ARG A 173 4.66 23.29 3.42
CA ARG A 173 4.47 23.82 2.07
C ARG A 173 3.52 22.99 1.22
N PRO A 174 3.01 23.53 0.10
CA PRO A 174 2.20 22.78 -0.86
C PRO A 174 2.92 21.56 -1.43
N ALA A 175 2.15 20.47 -1.68
CA ALA A 175 2.68 19.20 -2.17
C ALA A 175 3.48 19.31 -3.48
N GLY A 176 3.10 20.22 -4.38
CA GLY A 176 3.73 20.37 -5.68
C GLY A 176 5.21 20.75 -5.61
N GLU A 177 5.63 21.49 -4.57
CA GLU A 177 7.03 21.92 -4.40
C GLU A 177 7.97 20.72 -4.10
N TYR A 178 7.47 19.66 -3.50
CA TYR A 178 8.25 18.51 -3.07
C TYR A 178 7.92 17.22 -3.82
N PHE A 179 7.08 17.29 -4.86
CA PHE A 179 6.68 16.11 -5.63
C PHE A 179 7.87 15.36 -6.22
N ALA A 180 8.83 16.09 -6.80
CA ALA A 180 10.05 15.49 -7.37
C ALA A 180 10.91 14.79 -6.31
N ALA A 181 11.01 15.35 -5.10
CA ALA A 181 11.74 14.72 -4.00
C ALA A 181 11.04 13.44 -3.50
N ALA A 182 9.70 13.46 -3.44
CA ALA A 182 8.90 12.27 -3.09
C ALA A 182 9.03 11.16 -4.14
N ALA A 183 9.01 11.51 -5.43
CA ALA A 183 9.22 10.57 -6.53
C ALA A 183 10.62 9.96 -6.47
N ARG A 184 11.65 10.78 -6.33
CA ARG A 184 13.05 10.32 -6.18
C ARG A 184 13.20 9.36 -5.00
N ASN A 185 12.66 9.71 -3.82
CA ASN A 185 12.69 8.78 -2.68
C ASN A 185 12.03 7.45 -3.00
N ASN A 186 10.92 7.45 -3.76
CA ASN A 186 10.28 6.20 -4.17
C ASN A 186 11.17 5.36 -5.11
N ASP A 187 11.90 6.00 -6.02
CA ASP A 187 12.78 5.33 -6.98
C ASP A 187 14.07 4.79 -6.31
N GLU A 188 14.59 5.51 -5.32
CA GLU A 188 15.79 5.16 -4.56
C GLU A 188 15.58 4.08 -3.49
N LEU A 189 14.34 3.68 -3.19
CA LEU A 189 14.07 2.62 -2.22
C LEU A 189 14.69 1.30 -2.67
N SER A 190 15.50 0.72 -1.79
CA SER A 190 16.16 -0.55 -2.04
C SER A 190 15.18 -1.70 -2.24
N MET A 191 15.50 -2.58 -3.20
CA MET A 191 14.92 -3.91 -3.31
C MET A 191 15.67 -4.90 -2.41
N GLU A 192 16.95 -4.65 -2.10
CA GLU A 192 17.71 -5.49 -1.18
C GLU A 192 17.12 -5.41 0.23
N PRO A 193 16.98 -6.55 0.91
CA PRO A 193 16.52 -6.58 2.29
C PRO A 193 17.48 -5.81 3.23
N LYS A 194 16.99 -4.68 3.77
CA LYS A 194 17.63 -3.89 4.81
C LYS A 194 16.63 -3.65 5.92
N ARG A 195 17.09 -3.54 7.16
CA ARG A 195 16.26 -3.12 8.27
C ARG A 195 15.77 -1.69 8.04
N MET A 196 14.58 -1.40 8.54
CA MET A 196 14.02 -0.04 8.59
C MET A 196 15.03 0.93 9.19
N SER A 197 15.07 2.17 8.71
CA SER A 197 15.93 3.19 9.30
C SER A 197 15.51 3.51 10.74
N ALA A 198 16.48 3.77 11.60
CA ALA A 198 16.23 4.16 12.99
C ALA A 198 15.37 5.43 13.08
N LEU A 199 15.47 6.34 12.10
CA LEU A 199 14.67 7.54 12.03
C LEU A 199 13.18 7.21 11.81
N THR A 200 12.88 6.35 10.84
CA THR A 200 11.50 5.92 10.58
C THR A 200 10.93 5.13 11.76
N GLU A 201 11.69 4.19 12.32
CA GLU A 201 11.28 3.43 13.48
C GLU A 201 10.91 4.35 14.64
N ASN A 202 11.76 5.34 14.94
CA ASN A 202 11.49 6.34 15.97
C ASN A 202 10.21 7.15 15.70
N LEU A 203 9.99 7.58 14.45
CA LEU A 203 8.77 8.33 14.08
C LEU A 203 7.50 7.48 14.21
N LEU A 204 7.57 6.19 13.94
CA LEU A 204 6.45 5.27 14.09
C LEU A 204 6.02 5.12 15.54
N HIS A 205 6.94 5.24 16.49
CA HIS A 205 6.64 5.27 17.93
C HIS A 205 5.94 6.54 18.41
N ALA A 206 5.87 7.60 17.56
CA ALA A 206 5.13 8.83 17.85
C ALA A 206 3.68 8.83 17.30
N VAL A 207 3.28 7.79 16.56
CA VAL A 207 1.99 7.76 15.87
C VAL A 207 0.86 7.35 16.80
N ASP A 208 -0.19 8.13 16.88
CA ASP A 208 -1.47 7.74 17.46
C ASP A 208 -2.27 6.90 16.44
N TYR A 209 -2.03 5.59 16.45
CA TYR A 209 -2.63 4.64 15.51
C TYR A 209 -4.16 4.56 15.62
N GLU A 210 -4.71 4.67 16.82
CA GLU A 210 -6.15 4.64 17.04
C GLU A 210 -6.83 5.87 16.42
N ARG A 211 -6.25 7.05 16.60
CA ARG A 211 -6.72 8.27 15.95
C ARG A 211 -6.63 8.16 14.43
N VAL A 212 -5.51 7.67 13.89
CA VAL A 212 -5.32 7.51 12.45
C VAL A 212 -6.36 6.56 11.88
N LYS A 213 -6.53 5.39 12.49
CA LYS A 213 -7.50 4.37 12.09
C LYS A 213 -8.92 4.93 12.10
N ARG A 214 -9.31 5.58 13.18
CA ARG A 214 -10.64 6.17 13.36
C ARG A 214 -10.96 7.20 12.29
N ILE A 215 -10.09 8.19 12.05
CA ILE A 215 -10.33 9.23 11.05
C ILE A 215 -10.48 8.63 9.64
N ARG A 216 -9.59 7.72 9.25
CA ARG A 216 -9.67 7.03 7.95
C ARG A 216 -10.96 6.26 7.77
N THR A 217 -11.44 5.61 8.84
CA THR A 217 -12.71 4.87 8.85
C THR A 217 -13.90 5.81 8.70
N GLU A 218 -13.92 6.91 9.42
CA GLU A 218 -14.98 7.93 9.34
C GLU A 218 -15.03 8.57 7.95
N ASN A 219 -13.89 8.92 7.38
CA ASN A 219 -13.77 9.50 6.04
C ASN A 219 -14.23 8.50 4.96
N PHE A 220 -13.81 7.23 5.05
CA PHE A 220 -14.25 6.19 4.14
C PHE A 220 -15.78 6.01 4.20
N ARG A 221 -16.34 5.94 5.40
CA ARG A 221 -17.80 5.83 5.60
C ARG A 221 -18.53 7.00 4.95
N ARG A 222 -18.08 8.24 5.17
CA ARG A 222 -18.70 9.43 4.60
C ARG A 222 -18.68 9.43 3.07
N LEU A 223 -17.55 9.05 2.46
CA LEU A 223 -17.46 8.89 1.01
C LEU A 223 -18.40 7.78 0.51
N HIS A 224 -18.50 6.67 1.25
CA HIS A 224 -19.41 5.56 0.89
C HIS A 224 -20.88 5.96 0.97
N GLU A 225 -21.29 6.65 1.99
CA GLU A 225 -22.64 7.21 2.14
C GLU A 225 -22.97 8.21 1.01
N GLY A 226 -21.99 9.02 0.61
CA GLY A 226 -22.17 10.03 -0.44
C GLY A 226 -22.09 9.49 -1.87
N LEU A 227 -21.32 8.46 -2.14
CA LEU A 227 -20.98 8.00 -3.50
C LEU A 227 -21.23 6.49 -3.74
N GLY A 228 -21.58 5.74 -2.71
CA GLY A 228 -21.76 4.28 -2.82
C GLY A 228 -22.84 3.87 -3.83
N GLY A 229 -23.88 4.68 -3.97
CA GLY A 229 -24.96 4.40 -4.94
C GLY A 229 -24.55 4.52 -6.42
N GLN A 230 -23.46 5.22 -6.72
CA GLN A 230 -22.87 5.33 -8.06
C GLN A 230 -21.67 4.41 -8.29
N ASN A 231 -21.17 3.79 -7.22
CA ASN A 231 -19.97 2.95 -7.30
C ASN A 231 -20.27 1.61 -7.96
N LEU A 232 -19.52 1.27 -9.01
CA LEU A 232 -19.62 -0.05 -9.64
C LEU A 232 -19.01 -1.18 -8.79
N LEU A 233 -18.22 -0.84 -7.76
CA LEU A 233 -17.70 -1.81 -6.80
C LEU A 233 -18.69 -1.97 -5.64
N ASN A 234 -18.92 -3.21 -5.25
CA ASN A 234 -19.60 -3.52 -4.00
C ASN A 234 -18.57 -3.58 -2.87
N LEU A 235 -18.50 -2.52 -2.06
CA LEU A 235 -17.48 -2.36 -1.04
C LEU A 235 -18.00 -2.71 0.35
N ARG A 236 -17.19 -3.41 1.15
CA ARG A 236 -17.34 -3.43 2.59
C ARG A 236 -16.76 -2.18 3.23
N LEU A 237 -17.28 -1.76 4.36
CA LEU A 237 -16.68 -0.71 5.18
C LEU A 237 -15.33 -1.22 5.72
N THR A 238 -14.26 -0.53 5.35
CA THR A 238 -12.89 -0.86 5.76
C THR A 238 -12.43 0.06 6.87
N GLU A 239 -11.95 -0.50 7.96
CA GLU A 239 -11.35 0.28 9.04
C GLU A 239 -9.91 0.70 8.67
N GLY A 240 -9.58 1.96 8.92
CA GLY A 240 -8.26 2.48 8.62
C GLY A 240 -7.88 2.43 7.13
N ALA A 241 -8.85 2.57 6.23
CA ALA A 241 -8.70 2.37 4.80
C ALA A 241 -7.54 3.16 4.17
N TYR A 242 -6.91 2.56 3.14
CA TYR A 242 -5.90 3.23 2.32
C TYR A 242 -6.48 4.40 1.54
N ALA A 243 -7.55 4.14 0.80
CA ALA A 243 -8.31 5.08 -0.01
C ALA A 243 -9.73 4.54 -0.19
N TYR A 244 -10.67 5.36 -0.62
CA TYR A 244 -12.01 4.93 -1.04
C TYR A 244 -11.98 4.62 -2.55
N PRO A 245 -12.07 3.36 -2.97
CA PRO A 245 -12.06 3.01 -4.39
C PRO A 245 -13.44 3.26 -5.02
N LEU A 246 -13.58 4.34 -5.76
CA LEU A 246 -14.78 4.66 -6.52
C LEU A 246 -14.59 4.22 -7.97
N MET A 247 -15.31 3.22 -8.43
CA MET A 247 -15.27 2.77 -9.81
C MET A 247 -16.42 3.36 -10.63
N LEU A 248 -16.07 4.07 -11.70
CA LEU A 248 -17.04 4.73 -12.58
C LEU A 248 -16.69 4.47 -14.05
N PRO A 249 -17.68 4.39 -14.98
CA PRO A 249 -17.41 4.15 -16.39
C PRO A 249 -16.43 5.17 -16.99
N GLU A 250 -16.59 6.45 -16.66
CA GLU A 250 -15.78 7.59 -17.13
C GLU A 250 -14.63 7.95 -16.16
N GLY A 251 -14.11 6.98 -15.37
CA GLY A 251 -13.14 7.22 -14.29
C GLY A 251 -11.93 8.08 -14.72
N GLN A 252 -11.33 7.80 -15.88
CA GLN A 252 -10.20 8.58 -16.40
C GLN A 252 -10.54 10.06 -16.65
N LYS A 253 -11.72 10.34 -17.18
CA LYS A 253 -12.18 11.70 -17.48
C LYS A 253 -12.48 12.47 -16.19
N ILE A 254 -13.14 11.80 -15.25
CA ILE A 254 -13.44 12.36 -13.92
C ILE A 254 -12.16 12.64 -13.17
N ARG A 255 -11.17 11.73 -13.20
CA ARG A 255 -9.84 11.93 -12.58
C ARG A 255 -9.20 13.24 -13.02
N LYS A 256 -9.21 13.56 -14.34
CA LYS A 256 -8.65 14.81 -14.85
C LYS A 256 -9.33 16.02 -14.26
N LYS A 257 -10.68 16.03 -14.25
CA LYS A 257 -11.47 17.14 -13.65
C LYS A 257 -11.22 17.32 -12.14
N LEU A 258 -11.03 16.20 -11.40
CA LEU A 258 -10.70 16.27 -9.97
C LEU A 258 -9.30 16.85 -9.72
N ILE A 259 -8.32 16.48 -10.55
CA ILE A 259 -6.95 17.02 -10.48
C ILE A 259 -6.94 18.53 -10.75
N GLU A 260 -7.73 19.01 -11.72
CA GLU A 260 -7.92 20.46 -12.00
C GLU A 260 -8.45 21.21 -10.78
N GLN A 261 -9.28 20.56 -9.94
CA GLN A 261 -9.77 21.05 -8.68
C GLN A 261 -8.82 20.79 -7.49
N LYS A 262 -7.58 20.39 -7.75
CA LYS A 262 -6.55 20.03 -6.74
C LYS A 262 -6.93 18.82 -5.85
N ILE A 263 -7.85 17.97 -6.28
CA ILE A 263 -8.11 16.68 -5.69
C ILE A 263 -7.24 15.65 -6.43
N PHE A 264 -6.10 15.32 -5.84
CA PHE A 264 -5.11 14.43 -6.48
C PHE A 264 -5.49 12.97 -6.31
N VAL A 265 -5.96 12.37 -7.39
CA VAL A 265 -6.40 10.97 -7.47
C VAL A 265 -5.43 10.21 -8.37
N PRO A 266 -4.57 9.33 -7.82
CA PRO A 266 -3.61 8.57 -8.63
C PRO A 266 -4.32 7.53 -9.51
N MET A 267 -3.63 7.06 -10.53
CA MET A 267 -4.00 5.86 -11.27
C MET A 267 -3.24 4.67 -10.64
N LEU A 268 -3.95 3.69 -10.15
CA LEU A 268 -3.39 2.43 -9.67
C LEU A 268 -3.80 1.32 -10.63
N TRP A 269 -2.95 0.85 -11.48
CA TRP A 269 -1.54 1.13 -11.66
C TRP A 269 -1.31 1.53 -13.12
N PRO A 270 -0.49 2.55 -13.42
CA PRO A 270 -0.35 3.11 -14.76
C PRO A 270 0.33 2.18 -15.77
N ASN A 271 1.07 1.18 -15.30
CA ASN A 271 1.70 0.13 -16.11
C ASN A 271 0.67 -0.82 -16.74
N VAL A 272 -0.44 -1.11 -16.04
CA VAL A 272 -1.41 -2.13 -16.45
C VAL A 272 -1.96 -1.91 -17.87
N PRO A 273 -2.41 -0.71 -18.29
CA PRO A 273 -2.88 -0.50 -19.66
C PRO A 273 -1.82 -0.70 -20.76
N GLY A 274 -0.54 -0.70 -20.41
CA GLY A 274 0.55 -0.97 -21.35
C GLY A 274 1.01 -2.43 -21.36
N GLN A 275 0.66 -3.20 -20.34
CA GLN A 275 1.09 -4.58 -20.16
C GLN A 275 -0.02 -5.61 -20.42
N GLN A 276 -1.29 -5.19 -20.32
CA GLN A 276 -2.45 -6.06 -20.46
C GLN A 276 -3.27 -5.71 -21.70
N PRO A 277 -4.01 -6.66 -22.29
CA PRO A 277 -4.93 -6.37 -23.39
C PRO A 277 -5.92 -5.24 -23.04
N ALA A 278 -6.18 -4.34 -23.98
CA ALA A 278 -6.99 -3.14 -23.76
C ALA A 278 -8.40 -3.43 -23.20
N GLU A 279 -8.96 -4.58 -23.56
CA GLU A 279 -10.30 -5.04 -23.15
C GLU A 279 -10.27 -5.89 -21.87
N SER A 280 -9.11 -6.10 -21.28
CA SER A 280 -8.99 -6.91 -20.05
C SER A 280 -9.66 -6.22 -18.85
N GLU A 281 -10.10 -7.04 -17.91
CA GLU A 281 -10.65 -6.55 -16.64
C GLU A 281 -9.63 -5.71 -15.89
N ALA A 282 -8.34 -6.10 -15.89
CA ALA A 282 -7.26 -5.34 -15.26
C ALA A 282 -7.14 -3.93 -15.84
N CYS A 283 -7.22 -3.77 -17.18
CA CYS A 283 -7.24 -2.45 -17.82
C CYS A 283 -8.48 -1.64 -17.44
N ARG A 284 -9.64 -2.29 -17.33
CA ARG A 284 -10.88 -1.65 -16.88
C ARG A 284 -10.74 -1.14 -15.44
N LEU A 285 -10.26 -1.97 -14.53
CA LEU A 285 -10.01 -1.60 -13.14
C LEU A 285 -9.04 -0.41 -13.04
N ALA A 286 -7.90 -0.45 -13.75
CA ALA A 286 -6.91 0.63 -13.74
C ALA A 286 -7.46 1.97 -14.24
N ARG A 287 -8.31 1.96 -15.28
CA ARG A 287 -8.88 3.17 -15.88
C ARG A 287 -10.06 3.73 -15.09
N GLN A 288 -10.90 2.87 -14.53
CA GLN A 288 -12.18 3.24 -13.95
C GLN A 288 -12.16 3.46 -12.44
N ILE A 289 -11.24 2.82 -11.70
CA ILE A 289 -11.13 3.06 -10.26
C ILE A 289 -10.44 4.40 -9.98
N LEU A 290 -11.11 5.19 -9.16
CA LEU A 290 -10.64 6.44 -8.57
C LEU A 290 -10.35 6.19 -7.09
N PRO A 291 -9.09 6.01 -6.66
CA PRO A 291 -8.75 5.89 -5.25
C PRO A 291 -8.83 7.26 -4.58
N LEU A 292 -10.03 7.63 -4.13
CA LEU A 292 -10.28 8.91 -3.47
C LEU A 292 -9.56 8.97 -2.13
N PRO A 293 -8.89 10.10 -1.80
CA PRO A 293 -8.19 10.25 -0.52
C PRO A 293 -9.18 10.27 0.64
N CYS A 294 -8.92 9.45 1.65
CA CYS A 294 -9.68 9.38 2.90
C CYS A 294 -8.77 9.38 4.13
N ASP A 295 -7.52 9.84 3.98
CA ASP A 295 -6.51 9.74 5.01
C ASP A 295 -6.69 10.75 6.15
N GLN A 296 -5.94 10.55 7.24
CA GLN A 296 -6.06 11.27 8.50
C GLN A 296 -5.73 12.77 8.44
N ARG A 297 -5.31 13.31 7.31
CA ARG A 297 -5.06 14.73 7.10
C ARG A 297 -6.33 15.51 6.83
N TYR A 298 -7.42 14.83 6.54
CA TYR A 298 -8.69 15.40 6.11
C TYR A 298 -9.81 15.02 7.07
N GLY A 299 -10.88 15.83 7.07
CA GLY A 299 -12.08 15.62 7.85
C GLY A 299 -13.36 15.64 7.00
N ALA A 300 -14.49 15.85 7.69
CA ALA A 300 -15.81 15.82 7.06
C ALA A 300 -15.98 16.85 5.93
N GLU A 301 -15.41 18.05 6.09
CA GLU A 301 -15.54 19.15 5.10
C GLU A 301 -14.86 18.78 3.77
N GLU A 302 -13.65 18.20 3.82
CA GLU A 302 -12.94 17.77 2.62
C GLU A 302 -13.64 16.56 1.97
N MET A 303 -14.20 15.64 2.76
CA MET A 303 -14.98 14.53 2.21
C MET A 303 -16.23 15.04 1.50
N ASP A 304 -16.94 16.01 2.05
CA ASP A 304 -18.10 16.65 1.41
C ASP A 304 -17.71 17.39 0.14
N PHE A 305 -16.55 18.03 0.14
CA PHE A 305 -16.01 18.67 -1.06
C PHE A 305 -15.75 17.66 -2.16
N ILE A 306 -15.09 16.53 -1.84
CA ILE A 306 -14.84 15.44 -2.79
C ILE A 306 -16.16 14.87 -3.34
N ILE A 307 -17.16 14.64 -2.48
CA ILE A 307 -18.47 14.13 -2.89
C ILE A 307 -19.14 15.10 -3.87
N ARG A 308 -19.17 16.39 -3.58
CA ARG A 308 -19.73 17.39 -4.51
C ARG A 308 -18.98 17.43 -5.82
N ALA A 309 -17.65 17.51 -5.79
CA ALA A 309 -16.82 17.54 -7.00
C ALA A 309 -17.04 16.32 -7.92
N VAL A 310 -17.20 15.13 -7.34
CA VAL A 310 -17.53 13.93 -8.11
C VAL A 310 -18.93 14.00 -8.71
N ARG A 311 -19.94 14.42 -7.93
CA ARG A 311 -21.33 14.55 -8.39
C ARG A 311 -21.48 15.58 -9.52
N ASP A 312 -20.78 16.70 -9.42
CA ASP A 312 -20.75 17.74 -10.47
C ASP A 312 -20.09 17.22 -11.76
N CYS A 313 -19.14 16.29 -11.67
CA CYS A 313 -18.58 15.63 -12.83
C CYS A 313 -19.54 14.65 -13.50
N LEU A 314 -20.45 14.03 -12.74
CA LEU A 314 -21.44 13.07 -13.24
C LEU A 314 -22.68 13.73 -13.85
N ASN A 315 -23.04 14.93 -13.38
CA ASN A 315 -24.21 15.71 -13.82
C ASN A 315 -23.73 17.11 -14.30
N PRO A 316 -23.02 17.18 -15.46
CA PRO A 316 -22.46 18.43 -15.98
C PRO A 316 -23.51 19.43 -16.45
#